data_04734951b59c886d05baa6cee839758b
#
_entry.id   04734951b59c886d05baa6cee839758b
#
_cell.length_a   1.000
_cell.length_b   1.000
_cell.length_c   1.000
_cell.angle_alpha   90.00
_cell.angle_beta   90.00
_cell.angle_gamma   90.00
#
_symmetry.space_group_name_H-M   'P 1'
#
loop_
_entity.id
_entity.type
_entity.pdbx_description
1 polymer ?
#
loop_
_entity_poly.entity_id
_entity_poly.type
_entity_poly.pdbx_seq_one_letter_code
_entity_poly.pdbx_strand_id
1 'polypeptide(L)'
;EGYVEIYFGDGTLGKALSDGDIIDVTYIIVDQLHANGASQFVLNGTINGFSNSLVSNVSKASGGAEKESIESIKFKATKFYTSQNRLVTLNDYKAKVQEYYPNADAVAVWGGEDNDPPEYGKVFVALKPQNSDYLSDTEKELVKSKLNALNMLTVRPQVVDAEIVKILVTCVFKYNENATDLSIGELEAIVNSAIQKFDTDNLNNFDAIFRHSNLLKAVDDSNTSILSNTCNIRLRKRKDISVNETKGYTVTFGNALYNPHGGHNANSGGITTTTGFYVSGDSVNIQYFDDDGNGNLRRYYLSGSTRIYQDSAAGTVDYALGKITINAIQITSTVNTDSSIDFTVVPSGNDVVATRGNLVDISTDDIKVTGEVDTIASGESSAGVGYTSTSTSNY
;
A
#
# COMPACT_ATOMS: atom_id res chain seq x y z
N GLU A 1 31.35 16.77 3.00
CA GLU A 1 31.05 17.23 4.37
C GLU A 1 30.69 18.69 4.30
N GLY A 2 29.40 19.03 4.52
CA GLY A 2 28.90 20.39 4.43
C GLY A 2 29.04 21.08 5.79
N TYR A 3 30.03 21.94 5.91
CA TYR A 3 30.07 22.89 7.01
C TYR A 3 29.06 24.02 6.73
N VAL A 4 28.38 24.49 7.78
CA VAL A 4 27.54 25.68 7.73
C VAL A 4 28.42 26.86 8.17
N GLU A 5 28.57 27.83 7.27
CA GLU A 5 29.29 29.07 7.56
C GLU A 5 28.29 30.18 7.88
N ILE A 6 28.60 30.96 8.92
CA ILE A 6 27.79 32.10 9.33
C ILE A 6 28.56 33.37 8.97
N TYR A 7 27.97 34.18 8.08
CA TYR A 7 28.55 35.47 7.69
C TYR A 7 27.83 36.61 8.38
N PHE A 8 28.59 37.56 8.85
CA PHE A 8 28.09 38.80 9.43
C PHE A 8 28.33 39.97 8.50
N GLY A 9 27.57 41.03 8.66
CA GLY A 9 27.74 42.25 7.88
C GLY A 9 29.08 42.96 8.17
N ASP A 10 29.50 43.79 7.24
CA ASP A 10 30.70 44.63 7.31
C ASP A 10 30.44 46.07 7.84
N GLY A 11 29.19 46.34 8.25
CA GLY A 11 28.74 47.69 8.64
C GLY A 11 28.20 48.56 7.50
N THR A 12 28.39 48.12 6.24
CA THR A 12 27.83 48.74 5.05
C THR A 12 26.66 47.93 4.50
N LEU A 13 26.84 46.61 4.41
CA LEU A 13 25.82 45.63 4.05
C LEU A 13 25.55 44.72 5.23
N GLY A 14 24.69 45.18 6.14
CA GLY A 14 24.36 44.46 7.36
C GLY A 14 25.16 44.89 8.58
N LYS A 15 24.79 44.44 9.78
CA LYS A 15 25.45 44.80 11.05
C LYS A 15 26.81 44.09 11.14
N ALA A 16 27.89 44.86 11.34
CA ALA A 16 29.18 44.33 11.72
C ALA A 16 29.19 43.93 13.19
N LEU A 17 29.99 42.95 13.55
CA LEU A 17 30.24 42.56 14.92
C LEU A 17 31.19 43.57 15.60
N SER A 18 30.92 43.87 16.85
CA SER A 18 31.77 44.68 17.69
C SER A 18 32.50 43.80 18.71
N ASP A 19 33.63 44.30 19.23
CA ASP A 19 34.36 43.62 20.29
C ASP A 19 33.48 43.47 21.52
N GLY A 20 33.32 42.22 22.00
CA GLY A 20 32.44 41.90 23.15
C GLY A 20 31.01 41.46 22.77
N ASP A 21 30.65 41.44 21.46
CA ASP A 21 29.34 40.89 21.05
C ASP A 21 29.27 39.38 21.34
N ILE A 22 28.19 38.94 21.97
CA ILE A 22 27.92 37.53 22.23
C ILE A 22 27.09 36.99 21.10
N ILE A 23 27.55 35.89 20.48
CA ILE A 23 26.85 35.16 19.44
C ILE A 23 26.34 33.85 20.02
N ASP A 24 25.04 33.74 20.10
CA ASP A 24 24.37 32.52 20.54
C ASP A 24 23.85 31.74 19.29
N VAL A 25 24.34 30.53 19.09
CA VAL A 25 24.02 29.72 17.92
C VAL A 25 23.28 28.46 18.38
N THR A 26 22.00 28.39 18.06
CA THR A 26 21.19 27.21 18.30
C THR A 26 21.07 26.41 16.98
N TYR A 27 21.44 25.14 17.02
CA TYR A 27 21.33 24.25 15.85
C TYR A 27 20.73 22.90 16.24
N ILE A 28 20.14 22.21 15.26
CA ILE A 28 19.57 20.89 15.42
C ILE A 28 20.45 19.87 14.72
N ILE A 29 20.82 18.80 15.41
CA ILE A 29 21.49 17.64 14.84
C ILE A 29 20.42 16.59 14.55
N VAL A 30 20.40 16.07 13.34
CA VAL A 30 19.45 15.05 12.89
C VAL A 30 20.18 13.90 12.23
N ASP A 31 19.70 12.68 12.43
CA ASP A 31 20.24 11.46 11.84
C ASP A 31 19.65 11.14 10.43
N GLN A 32 19.03 12.13 9.80
CA GLN A 32 18.44 12.01 8.47
C GLN A 32 17.49 10.79 8.37
N LEU A 33 17.83 9.78 7.54
CA LEU A 33 17.02 8.59 7.33
C LEU A 33 17.21 7.50 8.40
N HIS A 34 18.28 7.55 9.20
CA HIS A 34 18.66 6.43 10.07
C HIS A 34 17.64 6.09 11.16
N ALA A 35 16.83 7.04 11.59
CA ALA A 35 15.79 6.82 12.57
C ALA A 35 14.47 6.30 11.97
N ASN A 36 14.31 6.35 10.65
CA ASN A 36 13.08 5.89 10.00
C ASN A 36 12.92 4.37 10.16
N GLY A 37 11.67 3.94 10.39
CA GLY A 37 11.33 2.54 10.61
C GLY A 37 11.56 2.02 12.03
N ALA A 38 12.10 2.83 12.95
CA ALA A 38 12.22 2.45 14.36
C ALA A 38 10.83 2.15 14.95
N SER A 39 10.67 0.96 15.54
CA SER A 39 9.39 0.45 16.04
C SER A 39 9.43 0.04 17.50
N GLN A 40 10.59 0.09 18.13
CA GLN A 40 10.77 -0.24 19.55
C GLN A 40 11.34 0.97 20.29
N PHE A 41 10.61 1.43 21.30
CA PHE A 41 11.00 2.56 22.13
C PHE A 41 11.00 2.15 23.59
N VAL A 42 12.02 2.59 24.31
CA VAL A 42 12.16 2.35 25.74
C VAL A 42 12.13 3.71 26.46
N LEU A 43 11.32 3.81 27.49
CA LEU A 43 11.27 4.99 28.33
C LEU A 43 12.50 5.00 29.27
N ASN A 44 13.41 5.94 29.07
CA ASN A 44 14.50 6.21 29.98
C ASN A 44 14.09 7.28 30.97
N GLY A 45 13.55 6.87 32.12
CA GLY A 45 13.16 7.80 33.18
C GLY A 45 11.80 7.46 33.81
N THR A 46 11.29 8.38 34.57
CA THR A 46 10.00 8.25 35.25
C THR A 46 9.03 9.29 34.74
N ILE A 47 7.77 8.91 34.52
CA ILE A 47 6.68 9.86 34.25
C ILE A 47 5.94 10.06 35.57
N ASN A 48 5.97 11.30 36.06
CA ASN A 48 5.30 11.69 37.30
C ASN A 48 5.63 10.78 38.52
N GLY A 49 6.92 10.30 38.59
CA GLY A 49 7.39 9.41 39.64
C GLY A 49 7.16 7.92 39.44
N PHE A 50 6.48 7.52 38.37
CA PHE A 50 6.24 6.12 38.01
C PHE A 50 7.30 5.59 37.02
N SER A 51 7.99 4.51 37.41
CA SER A 51 9.04 3.87 36.59
C SER A 51 8.52 2.72 35.69
N ASN A 52 7.29 2.23 35.93
CA ASN A 52 6.72 1.07 35.24
C ASN A 52 5.69 1.48 34.18
N SER A 53 5.99 2.52 33.40
CA SER A 53 5.11 2.94 32.30
C SER A 53 5.31 2.02 31.10
N LEU A 54 4.20 1.48 30.57
CA LEU A 54 4.21 0.71 29.34
C LEU A 54 4.29 1.66 28.13
N VAL A 55 5.27 1.44 27.27
CA VAL A 55 5.37 2.17 25.99
C VAL A 55 4.71 1.30 24.92
N SER A 56 3.60 1.76 24.35
CA SER A 56 3.01 1.16 23.15
C SER A 56 3.31 2.02 21.94
N ASN A 57 3.72 1.39 20.85
CA ASN A 57 4.04 2.06 19.62
C ASN A 57 2.81 2.03 18.69
N VAL A 58 2.35 3.19 18.24
CA VAL A 58 1.19 3.33 17.35
C VAL A 58 1.61 3.22 15.89
N SER A 59 2.82 3.72 15.54
CA SER A 59 3.38 3.65 14.19
C SER A 59 4.90 3.64 14.25
N LYS A 60 5.55 3.16 13.20
CA LYS A 60 7.01 3.25 13.06
C LYS A 60 7.44 4.71 12.91
N ALA A 61 8.63 5.03 13.40
CA ALA A 61 9.18 6.36 13.22
C ALA A 61 9.35 6.69 11.73
N SER A 62 8.93 7.88 11.34
CA SER A 62 9.00 8.39 9.97
C SER A 62 9.34 9.88 9.98
N GLY A 63 9.58 10.47 8.81
CA GLY A 63 9.82 11.92 8.69
C GLY A 63 11.30 12.32 8.59
N GLY A 64 12.25 11.38 8.72
CA GLY A 64 13.65 11.65 8.41
C GLY A 64 13.87 11.65 6.88
N ALA A 65 14.64 12.61 6.34
CA ALA A 65 14.95 12.72 4.93
C ALA A 65 16.42 13.10 4.69
N GLU A 66 16.95 12.70 3.54
CA GLU A 66 18.23 13.20 3.07
C GLU A 66 18.11 14.64 2.56
N LYS A 67 19.25 15.28 2.33
CA LYS A 67 19.30 16.61 1.73
C LYS A 67 18.66 16.57 0.34
N GLU A 68 17.73 17.47 0.09
CA GLU A 68 17.05 17.58 -1.19
C GLU A 68 18.04 17.81 -2.35
N SER A 69 17.85 17.08 -3.46
CA SER A 69 18.68 17.22 -4.65
C SER A 69 18.44 18.55 -5.35
N ILE A 70 19.49 19.06 -6.04
CA ILE A 70 19.39 20.32 -6.80
C ILE A 70 18.33 20.23 -7.90
N GLU A 71 18.13 19.05 -8.50
CA GLU A 71 17.13 18.85 -9.54
C GLU A 71 15.72 18.94 -8.95
N SER A 72 15.49 18.35 -7.77
CA SER A 72 14.23 18.49 -7.04
C SER A 72 13.95 19.96 -6.68
N ILE A 73 14.97 20.69 -6.18
CA ILE A 73 14.85 22.12 -5.85
C ILE A 73 14.47 22.94 -7.09
N LYS A 74 15.14 22.71 -8.22
CA LYS A 74 14.83 23.41 -9.49
C LYS A 74 13.40 23.14 -9.95
N PHE A 75 12.94 21.92 -9.88
CA PHE A 75 11.58 21.54 -10.25
C PHE A 75 10.54 22.19 -9.33
N LYS A 76 10.76 22.15 -8.02
CA LYS A 76 9.86 22.73 -7.03
C LYS A 76 9.85 24.25 -7.05
N ALA A 77 11.00 24.90 -7.27
CA ALA A 77 11.12 26.37 -7.29
C ALA A 77 10.21 27.02 -8.34
N THR A 78 10.09 26.42 -9.52
CA THR A 78 9.20 26.92 -10.58
C THR A 78 7.73 26.86 -10.17
N LYS A 79 7.32 25.74 -9.54
CA LYS A 79 5.95 25.54 -9.04
C LYS A 79 5.64 26.46 -7.86
N PHE A 80 6.60 26.67 -6.97
CA PHE A 80 6.45 27.60 -5.84
C PHE A 80 6.21 29.02 -6.31
N TYR A 81 6.96 29.49 -7.31
CA TYR A 81 6.79 30.83 -7.88
C TYR A 81 5.41 31.00 -8.51
N THR A 82 4.92 30.01 -9.26
CA THR A 82 3.61 30.09 -9.92
C THR A 82 2.44 30.05 -8.93
N SER A 83 2.55 29.31 -7.83
CA SER A 83 1.50 29.22 -6.80
C SER A 83 1.37 30.47 -5.95
N GLN A 84 2.39 31.34 -5.92
CA GLN A 84 2.45 32.53 -5.05
C GLN A 84 2.08 32.25 -3.58
N ASN A 85 2.47 31.08 -3.11
CA ASN A 85 2.18 30.59 -1.75
C ASN A 85 0.67 30.53 -1.42
N ARG A 86 -0.16 30.20 -2.40
CA ARG A 86 -1.61 29.99 -2.27
C ARG A 86 -1.99 28.63 -2.81
N LEU A 87 -3.00 28.00 -2.22
CA LEU A 87 -3.54 26.70 -2.63
C LEU A 87 -4.83 26.93 -3.42
N VAL A 88 -4.75 26.87 -4.74
CA VAL A 88 -5.89 27.10 -5.65
C VAL A 88 -6.14 25.87 -6.52
N THR A 89 -5.09 25.29 -7.08
CA THR A 89 -5.18 24.12 -7.95
C THR A 89 -4.75 22.84 -7.21
N LEU A 90 -5.19 21.68 -7.68
CA LEU A 90 -4.76 20.38 -7.13
C LEU A 90 -3.23 20.23 -7.13
N ASN A 91 -2.56 20.78 -8.14
CA ASN A 91 -1.10 20.77 -8.24
C ASN A 91 -0.42 21.63 -7.17
N ASP A 92 -1.05 22.76 -6.77
CA ASP A 92 -0.52 23.59 -5.67
C ASP A 92 -0.55 22.80 -4.36
N TYR A 93 -1.65 22.10 -4.09
CA TYR A 93 -1.76 21.20 -2.93
C TYR A 93 -0.70 20.09 -2.98
N LYS A 94 -0.55 19.37 -4.11
CA LYS A 94 0.48 18.34 -4.28
C LYS A 94 1.88 18.86 -3.98
N ALA A 95 2.24 20.01 -4.55
CA ALA A 95 3.55 20.64 -4.38
C ALA A 95 3.81 21.03 -2.92
N LYS A 96 2.81 21.63 -2.25
CA LYS A 96 2.94 22.05 -0.84
C LYS A 96 2.97 20.88 0.12
N VAL A 97 2.21 19.83 -0.13
CA VAL A 97 2.25 18.61 0.67
C VAL A 97 3.62 17.95 0.59
N GLN A 98 4.21 17.85 -0.61
CA GLN A 98 5.58 17.33 -0.79
C GLN A 98 6.64 18.20 -0.13
N GLU A 99 6.40 19.52 -0.02
CA GLU A 99 7.27 20.43 0.72
C GLU A 99 7.18 20.20 2.24
N TYR A 100 5.96 20.03 2.77
CA TYR A 100 5.72 19.85 4.20
C TYR A 100 5.99 18.44 4.71
N TYR A 101 5.92 17.45 3.82
CA TYR A 101 6.19 16.05 4.10
C TYR A 101 7.06 15.44 2.97
N PRO A 102 8.38 15.73 2.97
CA PRO A 102 9.29 15.29 1.91
C PRO A 102 9.39 13.77 1.73
N ASN A 103 9.06 13.03 2.79
CA ASN A 103 9.14 11.56 2.82
C ASN A 103 7.83 10.87 2.39
N ALA A 104 6.98 11.56 1.66
CA ALA A 104 5.86 10.91 1.02
C ALA A 104 6.35 10.17 -0.24
N ASP A 105 6.13 8.86 -0.31
CA ASP A 105 6.34 8.10 -1.53
C ASP A 105 5.34 8.55 -2.61
N ALA A 106 4.10 8.78 -2.20
CA ALA A 106 3.06 9.21 -3.11
C ALA A 106 2.10 10.21 -2.45
N VAL A 107 1.59 11.15 -3.28
CA VAL A 107 0.60 12.17 -2.88
C VAL A 107 -0.51 12.23 -3.92
N ALA A 108 -1.75 12.00 -3.50
CA ALA A 108 -2.94 12.28 -4.30
C ALA A 108 -3.73 13.45 -3.71
N VAL A 109 -4.33 14.25 -4.61
CA VAL A 109 -5.21 15.35 -4.23
C VAL A 109 -6.41 15.35 -5.16
N TRP A 110 -7.61 15.45 -4.61
CA TRP A 110 -8.86 15.55 -5.38
C TRP A 110 -9.88 16.42 -4.68
N GLY A 111 -10.87 16.93 -5.44
CA GLY A 111 -11.98 17.68 -4.89
C GLY A 111 -13.01 16.77 -4.22
N GLY A 112 -13.68 17.26 -3.21
CA GLY A 112 -14.71 16.48 -2.52
C GLY A 112 -15.95 16.18 -3.36
N GLU A 113 -16.16 16.91 -4.47
CA GLU A 113 -17.18 16.61 -5.48
C GLU A 113 -16.98 15.25 -6.15
N ASP A 114 -15.77 14.74 -6.13
CA ASP A 114 -15.39 13.45 -6.72
C ASP A 114 -15.64 12.25 -5.78
N ASN A 115 -16.03 12.50 -4.53
CA ASN A 115 -16.34 11.43 -3.57
C ASN A 115 -17.72 10.83 -3.83
N ASP A 116 -17.95 9.63 -3.32
CA ASP A 116 -19.27 8.97 -3.28
C ASP A 116 -19.64 8.67 -1.81
N PRO A 117 -20.58 9.42 -1.18
CA PRO A 117 -21.29 10.60 -1.70
C PRO A 117 -20.41 11.86 -1.83
N PRO A 118 -20.78 12.82 -2.74
CA PRO A 118 -20.02 14.07 -2.92
C PRO A 118 -19.97 14.93 -1.64
N GLU A 119 -18.77 15.49 -1.35
CA GLU A 119 -18.51 16.36 -0.20
C GLU A 119 -18.00 17.73 -0.67
N TYR A 120 -18.89 18.63 -1.03
CA TYR A 120 -18.53 19.95 -1.56
C TYR A 120 -17.79 20.84 -0.55
N GLY A 121 -16.92 21.70 -1.06
CA GLY A 121 -16.11 22.64 -0.25
C GLY A 121 -14.96 21.98 0.51
N LYS A 122 -14.62 20.75 0.17
CA LYS A 122 -13.47 20.03 0.71
C LYS A 122 -12.49 19.67 -0.39
N VAL A 123 -11.21 19.63 -0.04
CA VAL A 123 -10.14 19.03 -0.84
C VAL A 123 -9.54 17.89 -0.01
N PHE A 124 -9.49 16.71 -0.59
CA PHE A 124 -8.91 15.54 0.03
C PHE A 124 -7.46 15.37 -0.42
N VAL A 125 -6.62 15.08 0.54
CA VAL A 125 -5.18 14.84 0.35
C VAL A 125 -4.87 13.47 0.93
N ALA A 126 -4.52 12.52 0.08
CA ALA A 126 -4.02 11.22 0.50
C ALA A 126 -2.50 11.18 0.39
N LEU A 127 -1.86 10.63 1.41
CA LEU A 127 -0.42 10.51 1.54
C LEU A 127 -0.04 9.07 1.86
N LYS A 128 0.96 8.52 1.15
CA LYS A 128 1.66 7.30 1.55
C LYS A 128 3.05 7.69 2.07
N PRO A 129 3.37 7.44 3.34
CA PRO A 129 4.72 7.59 3.87
C PRO A 129 5.66 6.52 3.32
N GLN A 130 6.96 6.82 3.23
CA GLN A 130 7.98 5.92 2.67
C GLN A 130 8.13 4.57 3.39
N ASN A 131 7.89 4.53 4.70
CA ASN A 131 8.12 3.31 5.51
C ASN A 131 6.87 2.84 6.25
N SER A 132 5.68 3.31 5.87
CA SER A 132 4.40 2.96 6.47
C SER A 132 3.28 3.06 5.45
N ASP A 133 2.23 2.28 5.63
CA ASP A 133 1.03 2.38 4.80
C ASP A 133 0.12 3.55 5.22
N TYR A 134 0.26 4.06 6.45
CA TYR A 134 -0.61 5.07 7.04
C TYR A 134 0.17 6.15 7.80
N LEU A 135 -0.39 7.37 7.80
CA LEU A 135 0.07 8.46 8.65
C LEU A 135 -0.51 8.35 10.06
N SER A 136 0.27 8.80 11.05
CA SER A 136 -0.29 9.01 12.39
C SER A 136 -1.29 10.18 12.39
N ASP A 137 -2.26 10.16 13.29
CA ASP A 137 -3.26 11.24 13.40
C ASP A 137 -2.61 12.59 13.68
N THR A 138 -1.49 12.60 14.43
CA THR A 138 -0.72 13.82 14.72
C THR A 138 -0.10 14.39 13.45
N GLU A 139 0.47 13.55 12.57
CA GLU A 139 1.04 13.99 11.29
C GLU A 139 -0.05 14.50 10.35
N LYS A 140 -1.21 13.82 10.28
CA LYS A 140 -2.37 14.26 9.51
C LYS A 140 -2.82 15.67 9.93
N GLU A 141 -2.98 15.90 11.25
CA GLU A 141 -3.39 17.21 11.76
C GLU A 141 -2.32 18.28 11.55
N LEU A 142 -1.02 17.93 11.62
CA LEU A 142 0.07 18.86 11.32
C LEU A 142 0.05 19.29 9.85
N VAL A 143 -0.04 18.37 8.91
CA VAL A 143 -0.14 18.66 7.48
C VAL A 143 -1.39 19.49 7.19
N LYS A 144 -2.53 19.08 7.72
CA LYS A 144 -3.81 19.79 7.59
C LYS A 144 -3.75 21.22 8.13
N SER A 145 -3.13 21.44 9.29
CA SER A 145 -2.94 22.78 9.88
C SER A 145 -2.11 23.67 8.97
N LYS A 146 -1.01 23.16 8.41
CA LYS A 146 -0.15 23.91 7.48
C LYS A 146 -0.87 24.23 6.18
N LEU A 147 -1.66 23.30 5.62
CA LEU A 147 -2.47 23.56 4.42
C LEU A 147 -3.58 24.57 4.67
N ASN A 148 -4.23 24.54 5.83
CA ASN A 148 -5.28 25.49 6.22
C ASN A 148 -4.79 26.94 6.25
N ALA A 149 -3.51 27.18 6.53
CA ALA A 149 -2.93 28.53 6.54
C ALA A 149 -2.81 29.15 5.14
N LEU A 150 -2.87 28.33 4.09
CA LEU A 150 -2.64 28.74 2.71
C LEU A 150 -3.85 28.54 1.78
N ASN A 151 -4.90 27.88 2.27
CA ASN A 151 -6.07 27.53 1.48
C ASN A 151 -6.97 28.75 1.20
N MET A 152 -7.90 28.57 0.27
CA MET A 152 -8.96 29.54 0.02
C MET A 152 -10.01 29.49 1.13
N LEU A 153 -10.66 30.62 1.42
CA LEU A 153 -11.61 30.78 2.52
C LEU A 153 -12.75 29.73 2.54
N THR A 154 -13.18 29.30 1.35
CA THR A 154 -14.34 28.39 1.19
C THR A 154 -13.95 26.92 1.08
N VAL A 155 -12.66 26.59 0.98
CA VAL A 155 -12.16 25.23 0.79
C VAL A 155 -11.46 24.75 2.04
N ARG A 156 -11.79 23.54 2.49
CA ARG A 156 -11.20 22.91 3.68
C ARG A 156 -10.41 21.66 3.30
N PRO A 157 -9.09 21.64 3.49
CA PRO A 157 -8.31 20.44 3.26
C PRO A 157 -8.61 19.39 4.32
N GLN A 158 -8.73 18.14 3.86
CA GLN A 158 -8.83 16.94 4.68
C GLN A 158 -7.67 16.02 4.31
N VAL A 159 -6.88 15.63 5.30
CA VAL A 159 -5.81 14.65 5.11
C VAL A 159 -6.36 13.28 5.47
N VAL A 160 -6.31 12.37 4.53
CA VAL A 160 -6.81 10.99 4.65
C VAL A 160 -5.70 10.00 4.34
N ASP A 161 -5.84 8.78 4.81
CA ASP A 161 -4.94 7.71 4.39
C ASP A 161 -5.20 7.32 2.94
N ALA A 162 -4.14 6.90 2.25
CA ALA A 162 -4.28 6.31 0.93
C ALA A 162 -5.01 4.97 1.04
N GLU A 163 -6.01 4.75 0.20
CA GLU A 163 -6.59 3.42 0.05
C GLU A 163 -5.65 2.55 -0.79
N ILE A 164 -5.09 1.50 -0.20
CA ILE A 164 -4.10 0.64 -0.85
C ILE A 164 -4.76 -0.64 -1.32
N VAL A 165 -4.60 -0.95 -2.60
CA VAL A 165 -4.92 -2.24 -3.20
C VAL A 165 -3.62 -3.01 -3.37
N LYS A 166 -3.40 -4.04 -2.56
CA LYS A 166 -2.19 -4.86 -2.62
C LYS A 166 -2.34 -5.97 -3.66
N ILE A 167 -1.35 -6.10 -4.52
CA ILE A 167 -1.24 -7.21 -5.47
C ILE A 167 -0.48 -8.33 -4.80
N LEU A 168 -1.11 -9.50 -4.72
CA LEU A 168 -0.49 -10.75 -4.27
C LEU A 168 0.05 -11.48 -5.49
N VAL A 169 1.35 -11.73 -5.55
CA VAL A 169 2.01 -12.37 -6.69
C VAL A 169 2.39 -13.81 -6.33
N THR A 170 1.93 -14.76 -7.14
CA THR A 170 2.41 -16.13 -7.10
C THR A 170 3.08 -16.45 -8.43
N CYS A 171 4.39 -16.58 -8.42
CA CYS A 171 5.23 -16.74 -9.60
C CYS A 171 5.90 -18.13 -9.61
N VAL A 172 5.77 -18.84 -10.72
CA VAL A 172 6.51 -20.08 -11.00
C VAL A 172 7.41 -19.78 -12.21
N PHE A 173 8.70 -19.99 -12.07
CA PHE A 173 9.65 -19.82 -13.15
C PHE A 173 10.36 -21.14 -13.48
N LYS A 174 10.72 -21.32 -14.76
CA LYS A 174 11.51 -22.46 -15.24
C LYS A 174 12.90 -22.01 -15.61
N TYR A 175 13.90 -22.76 -15.16
CA TYR A 175 15.29 -22.44 -15.40
C TYR A 175 16.09 -23.62 -15.93
N ASN A 176 17.18 -23.33 -16.65
CA ASN A 176 18.15 -24.32 -17.10
C ASN A 176 19.24 -24.50 -16.05
N GLU A 177 19.26 -25.65 -15.39
CA GLU A 177 20.27 -25.98 -14.35
C GLU A 177 21.69 -26.04 -14.90
N ASN A 178 21.87 -26.35 -16.20
CA ASN A 178 23.20 -26.40 -16.84
C ASN A 178 23.72 -24.99 -17.23
N ALA A 179 22.90 -23.95 -17.10
CA ALA A 179 23.26 -22.56 -17.42
C ALA A 179 23.57 -21.71 -16.18
N THR A 180 23.55 -22.30 -15.00
CA THR A 180 23.80 -21.58 -13.74
C THR A 180 24.46 -22.47 -12.71
N ASP A 181 25.31 -21.87 -11.90
CA ASP A 181 25.91 -22.50 -10.69
C ASP A 181 25.09 -22.18 -9.42
N LEU A 182 24.02 -21.39 -9.55
CA LEU A 182 23.18 -20.96 -8.43
C LEU A 182 22.21 -22.07 -8.02
N SER A 183 21.98 -22.18 -6.73
CA SER A 183 20.92 -23.04 -6.18
C SER A 183 19.53 -22.46 -6.48
N ILE A 184 18.52 -23.33 -6.44
CA ILE A 184 17.12 -22.91 -6.64
C ILE A 184 16.71 -21.80 -5.67
N GLY A 185 17.13 -21.88 -4.39
CA GLY A 185 16.82 -20.87 -3.38
C GLY A 185 17.46 -19.52 -3.68
N GLU A 186 18.66 -19.49 -4.27
CA GLU A 186 19.31 -18.24 -4.71
C GLU A 186 18.59 -17.64 -5.91
N LEU A 187 18.13 -18.46 -6.86
CA LEU A 187 17.33 -17.99 -7.99
C LEU A 187 15.96 -17.46 -7.52
N GLU A 188 15.30 -18.13 -6.59
CA GLU A 188 14.05 -17.66 -5.99
C GLU A 188 14.23 -16.30 -5.29
N ALA A 189 15.35 -16.11 -4.59
CA ALA A 189 15.68 -14.82 -3.96
C ALA A 189 15.94 -13.71 -4.98
N ILE A 190 16.60 -14.01 -6.10
CA ILE A 190 16.83 -13.07 -7.20
C ILE A 190 15.50 -12.65 -7.82
N VAL A 191 14.61 -13.60 -8.14
CA VAL A 191 13.28 -13.31 -8.69
C VAL A 191 12.45 -12.50 -7.71
N ASN A 192 12.46 -12.84 -6.42
CA ASN A 192 11.76 -12.08 -5.39
C ASN A 192 12.27 -10.62 -5.36
N SER A 193 13.58 -10.43 -5.37
CA SER A 193 14.19 -9.08 -5.42
C SER A 193 13.82 -8.31 -6.69
N ALA A 194 13.71 -8.99 -7.84
CA ALA A 194 13.26 -8.37 -9.08
C ALA A 194 11.81 -7.91 -9.03
N ILE A 195 10.93 -8.71 -8.40
CA ILE A 195 9.51 -8.33 -8.19
C ILE A 195 9.41 -7.13 -7.24
N GLN A 196 10.17 -7.10 -6.13
CA GLN A 196 10.20 -5.97 -5.20
C GLN A 196 10.75 -4.69 -5.86
N LYS A 197 11.78 -4.83 -6.69
CA LYS A 197 12.31 -3.71 -7.45
C LYS A 197 11.30 -3.19 -8.48
N PHE A 198 10.59 -4.10 -9.17
CA PHE A 198 9.53 -3.71 -10.11
C PHE A 198 8.44 -2.88 -9.40
N ASP A 199 8.03 -3.26 -8.20
CA ASP A 199 7.11 -2.50 -7.36
C ASP A 199 7.61 -1.09 -7.09
N THR A 200 8.82 -0.98 -6.54
CA THR A 200 9.43 0.31 -6.20
C THR A 200 9.57 1.24 -7.41
N ASP A 201 9.96 0.69 -8.57
CA ASP A 201 10.23 1.48 -9.77
C ASP A 201 8.94 1.91 -10.51
N ASN A 202 7.82 1.15 -10.39
CA ASN A 202 6.64 1.34 -11.23
C ASN A 202 5.35 1.66 -10.49
N LEU A 203 5.19 1.26 -9.21
CA LEU A 203 3.90 1.30 -8.53
C LEU A 203 3.79 2.32 -7.39
N ASN A 204 4.89 2.91 -6.95
CA ASN A 204 4.91 3.89 -5.85
C ASN A 204 4.32 5.27 -6.22
N ASN A 205 3.32 5.30 -7.11
CA ASN A 205 2.65 6.53 -7.50
C ASN A 205 1.13 6.31 -7.55
N PHE A 206 0.36 7.31 -7.15
CA PHE A 206 -1.05 7.35 -7.50
C PHE A 206 -1.19 7.43 -9.03
N ASP A 207 -2.23 6.83 -9.57
CA ASP A 207 -2.46 6.67 -11.01
C ASP A 207 -1.47 5.69 -11.70
N ALA A 208 -0.70 4.91 -10.92
CA ALA A 208 0.14 3.84 -11.47
C ALA A 208 -0.70 2.75 -12.15
N ILE A 209 -0.15 2.18 -13.20
CA ILE A 209 -0.77 1.06 -13.90
C ILE A 209 0.15 -0.15 -13.76
N PHE A 210 -0.35 -1.17 -13.07
CA PHE A 210 0.32 -2.45 -13.06
C PHE A 210 0.10 -3.15 -14.40
N ARG A 211 1.17 -3.37 -15.14
CA ARG A 211 1.17 -4.15 -16.40
C ARG A 211 1.79 -5.50 -16.14
N HIS A 212 0.97 -6.54 -16.22
CA HIS A 212 1.39 -7.92 -15.98
C HIS A 212 2.54 -8.36 -16.88
N SER A 213 2.52 -8.00 -18.17
CA SER A 213 3.59 -8.32 -19.10
C SER A 213 4.94 -7.70 -18.73
N ASN A 214 4.94 -6.52 -18.10
CA ASN A 214 6.17 -5.89 -17.63
C ASN A 214 6.74 -6.61 -16.39
N LEU A 215 5.86 -7.13 -15.51
CA LEU A 215 6.29 -7.97 -14.39
C LEU A 215 6.92 -9.28 -14.90
N LEU A 216 6.26 -9.98 -15.85
CA LEU A 216 6.80 -11.20 -16.45
C LEU A 216 8.19 -10.95 -17.06
N LYS A 217 8.34 -9.84 -17.79
CA LYS A 217 9.62 -9.44 -18.36
C LYS A 217 10.65 -9.16 -17.28
N ALA A 218 10.31 -8.48 -16.19
CA ALA A 218 11.24 -8.20 -15.09
C ALA A 218 11.74 -9.49 -14.41
N VAL A 219 10.88 -10.52 -14.34
CA VAL A 219 11.26 -11.86 -13.86
C VAL A 219 12.19 -12.56 -14.85
N ASP A 220 11.86 -12.58 -16.15
CA ASP A 220 12.70 -13.20 -17.19
C ASP A 220 14.09 -12.54 -17.29
N ASP A 221 14.14 -11.20 -17.18
CA ASP A 221 15.38 -10.44 -17.25
C ASP A 221 16.23 -10.53 -15.94
N SER A 222 15.71 -11.13 -14.88
CA SER A 222 16.39 -11.17 -13.58
C SER A 222 17.61 -12.09 -13.54
N ASN A 223 17.61 -13.16 -14.35
CA ASN A 223 18.75 -14.05 -14.51
C ASN A 223 18.71 -14.75 -15.88
N THR A 224 19.87 -14.89 -16.52
CA THR A 224 20.01 -15.50 -17.87
C THR A 224 19.67 -16.99 -17.93
N SER A 225 19.65 -17.68 -16.79
CA SER A 225 19.25 -19.09 -16.72
C SER A 225 17.72 -19.29 -16.73
N ILE A 226 16.94 -18.23 -16.45
CA ILE A 226 15.49 -18.30 -16.46
C ILE A 226 15.01 -18.30 -17.92
N LEU A 227 14.18 -19.28 -18.25
CA LEU A 227 13.71 -19.50 -19.62
C LEU A 227 12.26 -19.06 -19.82
N SER A 228 11.45 -19.19 -18.80
CA SER A 228 10.05 -18.78 -18.83
C SER A 228 9.49 -18.62 -17.43
N ASN A 229 8.43 -17.83 -17.29
CA ASN A 229 7.72 -17.71 -16.05
C ASN A 229 6.20 -17.62 -16.25
N THR A 230 5.48 -17.90 -15.18
CA THR A 230 4.03 -17.72 -15.08
C THR A 230 3.73 -17.11 -13.73
N CYS A 231 3.23 -15.89 -13.70
CA CYS A 231 2.83 -15.21 -12.48
C CYS A 231 1.31 -15.05 -12.46
N ASN A 232 0.69 -15.53 -11.39
CA ASN A 232 -0.71 -15.30 -11.10
C ASN A 232 -0.84 -14.17 -10.08
N ILE A 233 -1.86 -13.34 -10.25
CA ILE A 233 -2.11 -12.20 -9.36
C ILE A 233 -3.48 -12.31 -8.69
N ARG A 234 -3.55 -11.82 -7.45
CA ARG A 234 -4.80 -11.55 -6.73
C ARG A 234 -4.73 -10.15 -6.16
N LEU A 235 -5.87 -9.55 -5.94
CA LEU A 235 -5.97 -8.22 -5.30
C LEU A 235 -6.43 -8.39 -3.86
N ARG A 236 -5.75 -7.73 -2.94
CA ARG A 236 -6.14 -7.66 -1.54
C ARG A 236 -6.40 -6.22 -1.13
N LYS A 237 -7.52 -5.99 -0.47
CA LYS A 237 -7.85 -4.70 0.13
C LYS A 237 -8.28 -4.89 1.57
N ARG A 238 -7.72 -4.07 2.45
CA ARG A 238 -8.06 -4.04 3.87
C ARG A 238 -9.26 -3.13 4.10
N LYS A 239 -10.15 -3.55 5.00
CA LYS A 239 -11.27 -2.75 5.48
C LYS A 239 -11.29 -2.72 7.00
N ASP A 240 -11.24 -1.52 7.56
CA ASP A 240 -11.38 -1.31 9.00
C ASP A 240 -12.83 -1.55 9.42
N ILE A 241 -12.98 -2.22 10.55
CA ILE A 241 -14.25 -2.67 11.10
C ILE A 241 -14.51 -1.97 12.43
N SER A 242 -15.67 -1.33 12.54
CA SER A 242 -16.17 -0.82 13.83
C SER A 242 -16.70 -2.00 14.64
N VAL A 243 -15.87 -2.54 15.55
CA VAL A 243 -16.26 -3.68 16.38
C VAL A 243 -17.39 -3.32 17.34
N ASN A 244 -18.29 -4.27 17.60
CA ASN A 244 -19.46 -4.14 18.46
C ASN A 244 -20.54 -3.13 17.97
N GLU A 245 -20.42 -2.63 16.75
CA GLU A 245 -21.43 -1.79 16.10
C GLU A 245 -22.12 -2.56 14.97
N THR A 246 -23.43 -2.37 14.82
CA THR A 246 -24.17 -2.90 13.66
C THR A 246 -24.03 -1.94 12.50
N LYS A 247 -23.21 -2.29 11.50
CA LYS A 247 -22.86 -1.41 10.38
C LYS A 247 -22.70 -2.20 9.09
N GLY A 248 -23.06 -1.56 7.97
CA GLY A 248 -22.76 -2.05 6.63
C GLY A 248 -21.40 -1.50 6.16
N TYR A 249 -20.74 -2.25 5.28
CA TYR A 249 -19.43 -1.89 4.76
C TYR A 249 -19.41 -2.00 3.23
N THR A 250 -18.59 -1.19 2.61
CA THR A 250 -18.31 -1.26 1.17
C THR A 250 -16.82 -1.34 0.96
N VAL A 251 -16.39 -2.26 0.07
CA VAL A 251 -15.03 -2.43 -0.37
C VAL A 251 -15.00 -2.32 -1.89
N THR A 252 -14.28 -1.34 -2.42
CA THR A 252 -14.18 -1.11 -3.88
C THR A 252 -12.74 -1.32 -4.31
N PHE A 253 -12.53 -2.23 -5.25
CA PHE A 253 -11.21 -2.51 -5.85
C PHE A 253 -10.92 -1.61 -7.05
N GLY A 254 -11.97 -1.05 -7.68
CA GLY A 254 -11.85 -0.20 -8.87
C GLY A 254 -11.42 -0.92 -10.15
N ASN A 255 -11.33 -2.24 -10.10
CA ASN A 255 -11.02 -3.12 -11.23
C ASN A 255 -12.05 -4.23 -11.29
N ALA A 256 -12.49 -4.61 -12.50
CA ALA A 256 -13.44 -5.69 -12.68
C ALA A 256 -12.92 -7.00 -12.08
N LEU A 257 -13.81 -7.79 -11.46
CA LEU A 257 -13.49 -9.08 -10.87
C LEU A 257 -13.80 -10.21 -11.84
N TYR A 258 -13.05 -11.29 -11.72
CA TYR A 258 -13.19 -12.46 -12.56
C TYR A 258 -14.53 -13.18 -12.31
N ASN A 259 -15.41 -13.16 -13.29
CA ASN A 259 -16.66 -13.91 -13.28
C ASN A 259 -17.09 -14.24 -14.73
N PRO A 260 -16.55 -15.32 -15.33
CA PRO A 260 -16.77 -15.63 -16.74
C PRO A 260 -18.22 -16.02 -17.06
N HIS A 261 -18.97 -16.50 -16.09
CA HIS A 261 -20.38 -16.84 -16.20
C HIS A 261 -21.07 -16.87 -14.85
N GLY A 262 -22.39 -16.72 -14.82
CA GLY A 262 -23.16 -16.80 -13.59
C GLY A 262 -22.97 -18.14 -12.87
N GLY A 263 -22.81 -18.08 -11.55
CA GLY A 263 -22.53 -19.23 -10.70
C GLY A 263 -21.12 -19.79 -10.80
N HIS A 264 -20.16 -19.05 -11.38
CA HIS A 264 -18.76 -19.47 -11.48
C HIS A 264 -18.19 -19.78 -10.10
N ASN A 265 -17.64 -20.99 -9.93
CA ASN A 265 -17.08 -21.49 -8.68
C ASN A 265 -18.02 -21.43 -7.45
N ALA A 266 -19.35 -21.33 -7.64
CA ALA A 266 -20.31 -21.21 -6.54
C ALA A 266 -20.17 -22.32 -5.48
N ASN A 267 -19.87 -23.54 -5.90
CA ASN A 267 -19.70 -24.69 -5.00
C ASN A 267 -18.32 -24.74 -4.33
N SER A 268 -17.30 -24.11 -4.91
CA SER A 268 -15.92 -24.05 -4.37
C SER A 268 -15.61 -22.75 -3.65
N GLY A 269 -16.60 -21.84 -3.48
CA GLY A 269 -16.51 -20.63 -2.70
C GLY A 269 -16.15 -19.36 -3.48
N GLY A 270 -16.45 -19.34 -4.78
CA GLY A 270 -16.28 -18.15 -5.60
C GLY A 270 -14.83 -17.69 -5.74
N ILE A 271 -14.66 -16.41 -6.05
CA ILE A 271 -13.36 -15.76 -6.24
C ILE A 271 -12.96 -14.88 -5.06
N THR A 272 -13.92 -14.56 -4.18
CA THR A 272 -13.70 -13.71 -3.01
C THR A 272 -13.34 -14.55 -1.80
N THR A 273 -12.29 -14.19 -1.10
CA THR A 273 -11.91 -14.77 0.19
C THR A 273 -11.61 -13.65 1.19
N THR A 274 -11.87 -13.91 2.48
CA THR A 274 -11.60 -12.92 3.53
C THR A 274 -10.79 -13.53 4.67
N THR A 275 -10.14 -12.67 5.48
CA THR A 275 -9.68 -13.05 6.81
C THR A 275 -10.89 -13.28 7.72
N GLY A 276 -10.69 -14.06 8.79
CA GLY A 276 -11.76 -14.46 9.69
C GLY A 276 -12.21 -13.35 10.64
N PHE A 277 -13.45 -13.45 11.10
CA PHE A 277 -14.04 -12.57 12.10
C PHE A 277 -15.08 -13.31 12.95
N TYR A 278 -15.48 -12.70 14.08
CA TYR A 278 -16.53 -13.20 14.94
C TYR A 278 -17.72 -12.25 14.91
N VAL A 279 -18.92 -12.78 15.04
CA VAL A 279 -20.17 -12.02 15.00
C VAL A 279 -20.94 -12.11 16.31
N SER A 280 -21.80 -11.15 16.54
CA SER A 280 -22.76 -11.19 17.66
C SER A 280 -23.65 -12.43 17.54
N GLY A 281 -23.73 -13.19 18.63
CA GLY A 281 -24.49 -14.45 18.68
C GLY A 281 -23.67 -15.71 18.34
N ASP A 282 -22.47 -15.59 17.80
CA ASP A 282 -21.55 -16.71 17.57
C ASP A 282 -20.10 -16.30 17.84
N SER A 283 -19.66 -16.52 19.07
CA SER A 283 -18.28 -16.24 19.50
C SER A 283 -17.35 -17.46 19.38
N VAL A 284 -17.85 -18.60 18.88
CA VAL A 284 -17.11 -19.87 18.81
C VAL A 284 -16.56 -20.08 17.41
N ASN A 285 -17.38 -19.86 16.38
CA ASN A 285 -17.01 -20.15 15.00
C ASN A 285 -16.41 -18.90 14.32
N ILE A 286 -15.23 -19.05 13.74
CA ILE A 286 -14.64 -18.01 12.89
C ILE A 286 -15.43 -17.95 11.59
N GLN A 287 -16.01 -16.79 11.30
CA GLN A 287 -16.81 -16.54 10.11
C GLN A 287 -15.93 -15.98 8.98
N TYR A 288 -16.36 -16.21 7.74
CA TYR A 288 -15.71 -15.74 6.51
C TYR A 288 -16.76 -15.30 5.52
N PHE A 289 -16.37 -14.47 4.59
CA PHE A 289 -17.19 -14.15 3.41
C PHE A 289 -16.64 -14.84 2.16
N ASP A 290 -17.55 -15.27 1.29
CA ASP A 290 -17.28 -15.66 -0.10
C ASP A 290 -18.42 -15.19 -1.02
N ASP A 291 -18.24 -15.31 -2.33
CA ASP A 291 -19.27 -14.99 -3.31
C ASP A 291 -19.86 -16.28 -3.93
N ASP A 292 -21.07 -16.17 -4.48
CA ASP A 292 -21.76 -17.28 -5.14
C ASP A 292 -21.63 -17.29 -6.67
N GLY A 293 -20.88 -16.35 -7.25
CA GLY A 293 -20.78 -16.16 -8.69
C GLY A 293 -22.03 -15.57 -9.37
N ASN A 294 -23.10 -15.30 -8.63
CA ASN A 294 -24.34 -14.69 -9.11
C ASN A 294 -24.57 -13.26 -8.59
N GLY A 295 -23.61 -12.70 -7.89
CA GLY A 295 -23.67 -11.36 -7.32
C GLY A 295 -24.05 -11.30 -5.86
N ASN A 296 -24.23 -12.44 -5.16
CA ASN A 296 -24.46 -12.45 -3.74
C ASN A 296 -23.17 -12.72 -2.98
N LEU A 297 -22.97 -11.99 -1.88
CA LEU A 297 -21.96 -12.27 -0.87
C LEU A 297 -22.58 -13.18 0.20
N ARG A 298 -21.91 -14.29 0.53
CA ARG A 298 -22.35 -15.28 1.51
C ARG A 298 -21.44 -15.25 2.72
N ARG A 299 -21.98 -15.62 3.88
CA ARG A 299 -21.24 -15.77 5.13
C ARG A 299 -21.24 -17.23 5.57
N TYR A 300 -20.08 -17.76 5.91
CA TYR A 300 -19.89 -19.15 6.31
C TYR A 300 -18.84 -19.29 7.42
N TYR A 301 -18.83 -20.45 8.07
CA TYR A 301 -17.72 -20.91 8.90
C TYR A 301 -17.24 -22.29 8.43
N LEU A 302 -16.07 -22.69 8.88
CA LEU A 302 -15.49 -23.99 8.54
C LEU A 302 -15.74 -25.01 9.66
N SER A 303 -16.34 -26.16 9.30
CA SER A 303 -16.42 -27.34 10.15
C SER A 303 -15.48 -28.41 9.56
N GLY A 304 -14.25 -28.47 10.09
CA GLY A 304 -13.14 -29.15 9.42
C GLY A 304 -12.80 -28.48 8.10
N SER A 305 -12.90 -29.19 6.98
CA SER A 305 -12.72 -28.64 5.63
C SER A 305 -14.02 -28.25 4.93
N THR A 306 -15.17 -28.44 5.57
CA THR A 306 -16.48 -28.19 4.96
C THR A 306 -16.98 -26.79 5.32
N ARG A 307 -17.47 -26.04 4.32
CA ARG A 307 -18.09 -24.73 4.51
C ARG A 307 -19.54 -24.89 4.95
N ILE A 308 -19.90 -24.28 6.07
CA ILE A 308 -21.27 -24.24 6.60
C ILE A 308 -21.78 -22.79 6.45
N TYR A 309 -22.65 -22.58 5.49
CA TYR A 309 -23.23 -21.27 5.20
C TYR A 309 -24.26 -20.88 6.25
N GLN A 310 -24.08 -19.71 6.86
CA GLN A 310 -24.99 -19.14 7.86
C GLN A 310 -25.90 -18.08 7.23
N ASP A 311 -25.45 -17.43 6.17
CA ASP A 311 -26.20 -16.42 5.46
C ASP A 311 -25.81 -16.48 3.97
N SER A 312 -26.79 -16.71 3.12
CA SER A 312 -26.60 -16.78 1.67
C SER A 312 -26.71 -15.43 0.96
N ALA A 313 -27.08 -14.38 1.68
CA ALA A 313 -27.29 -13.02 1.17
C ALA A 313 -26.74 -11.96 2.15
N ALA A 314 -25.56 -12.21 2.71
CA ALA A 314 -24.88 -11.31 3.63
C ALA A 314 -24.49 -9.97 2.98
N GLY A 315 -24.57 -9.88 1.66
CA GLY A 315 -24.24 -8.69 0.88
C GLY A 315 -24.35 -8.93 -0.61
N THR A 316 -23.73 -8.04 -1.39
CA THR A 316 -23.71 -8.12 -2.86
C THR A 316 -22.31 -7.92 -3.40
N VAL A 317 -22.04 -8.51 -4.57
CA VAL A 317 -20.79 -8.36 -5.32
C VAL A 317 -21.11 -7.87 -6.73
N ASP A 318 -20.62 -6.69 -7.07
CA ASP A 318 -20.65 -6.17 -8.45
C ASP A 318 -19.30 -6.48 -9.10
N TYR A 319 -19.28 -7.50 -9.94
CA TYR A 319 -18.05 -7.96 -10.61
C TYR A 319 -17.53 -6.96 -11.64
N ALA A 320 -18.42 -6.19 -12.28
CA ALA A 320 -18.01 -5.22 -13.30
C ALA A 320 -17.32 -3.99 -12.68
N LEU A 321 -17.83 -3.51 -11.55
CA LEU A 321 -17.28 -2.38 -10.82
C LEU A 321 -16.20 -2.79 -9.82
N GLY A 322 -16.05 -4.09 -9.54
CA GLY A 322 -15.15 -4.55 -8.48
C GLY A 322 -15.57 -4.09 -7.10
N LYS A 323 -16.88 -4.05 -6.83
CA LYS A 323 -17.45 -3.51 -5.59
C LYS A 323 -18.12 -4.62 -4.78
N ILE A 324 -17.74 -4.75 -3.52
CA ILE A 324 -18.34 -5.66 -2.55
C ILE A 324 -19.07 -4.81 -1.52
N THR A 325 -20.37 -5.06 -1.33
CA THR A 325 -21.19 -4.40 -0.33
C THR A 325 -21.65 -5.42 0.69
N ILE A 326 -21.38 -5.17 1.97
CA ILE A 326 -21.77 -6.01 3.11
C ILE A 326 -22.97 -5.38 3.78
N ASN A 327 -24.01 -6.14 3.99
CA ASN A 327 -25.19 -5.72 4.74
C ASN A 327 -24.83 -5.40 6.19
N ALA A 328 -25.72 -4.67 6.89
CA ALA A 328 -25.50 -4.32 8.29
C ALA A 328 -25.31 -5.59 9.14
N ILE A 329 -24.15 -5.72 9.76
CA ILE A 329 -23.73 -6.84 10.59
C ILE A 329 -23.00 -6.31 11.83
N GLN A 330 -23.18 -6.97 12.97
CA GLN A 330 -22.42 -6.68 14.18
C GLN A 330 -21.24 -7.67 14.31
N ILE A 331 -20.03 -7.19 14.00
CA ILE A 331 -18.77 -7.90 14.17
C ILE A 331 -18.24 -7.60 15.56
N THR A 332 -17.94 -8.63 16.34
CA THR A 332 -17.47 -8.50 17.73
C THR A 332 -15.95 -8.46 17.84
N SER A 333 -15.24 -9.17 16.95
CA SER A 333 -13.80 -9.13 16.82
C SER A 333 -13.36 -9.67 15.46
N THR A 334 -12.12 -9.37 15.08
CA THR A 334 -11.48 -9.85 13.86
C THR A 334 -10.29 -10.73 14.21
N VAL A 335 -9.89 -11.62 13.31
CA VAL A 335 -8.66 -12.40 13.46
C VAL A 335 -7.44 -11.49 13.32
N ASN A 336 -7.52 -10.46 12.47
CA ASN A 336 -6.52 -9.41 12.40
C ASN A 336 -6.52 -8.60 13.71
N THR A 337 -5.34 -8.33 14.26
CA THR A 337 -5.19 -7.65 15.56
C THR A 337 -5.56 -6.17 15.54
N ASP A 338 -5.69 -5.58 14.35
CA ASP A 338 -5.98 -4.15 14.11
C ASP A 338 -7.46 -3.87 13.83
N SER A 339 -8.35 -4.79 14.17
CA SER A 339 -9.80 -4.69 13.92
C SER A 339 -10.14 -4.51 12.44
N SER A 340 -9.41 -5.13 11.54
CA SER A 340 -9.63 -5.10 10.10
C SER A 340 -10.01 -6.46 9.53
N ILE A 341 -10.58 -6.45 8.33
CA ILE A 341 -10.80 -7.64 7.49
C ILE A 341 -10.12 -7.40 6.14
N ASP A 342 -9.29 -8.34 5.72
CA ASP A 342 -8.69 -8.33 4.39
C ASP A 342 -9.60 -9.08 3.42
N PHE A 343 -9.93 -8.43 2.32
CA PHE A 343 -10.68 -9.00 1.21
C PHE A 343 -9.70 -9.31 0.07
N THR A 344 -9.67 -10.56 -0.35
CA THR A 344 -8.81 -11.01 -1.47
C THR A 344 -9.70 -11.50 -2.61
N VAL A 345 -9.48 -10.99 -3.81
CA VAL A 345 -10.27 -11.27 -5.01
C VAL A 345 -9.35 -11.59 -6.20
N VAL A 346 -9.93 -12.21 -7.22
CA VAL A 346 -9.26 -12.42 -8.52
C VAL A 346 -9.73 -11.32 -9.49
N PRO A 347 -8.84 -10.54 -10.08
CA PRO A 347 -9.22 -9.55 -11.09
C PRO A 347 -9.62 -10.23 -12.42
N SER A 348 -10.50 -9.58 -13.17
CA SER A 348 -10.95 -10.08 -14.50
C SER A 348 -9.84 -10.01 -15.54
N GLY A 349 -8.91 -9.08 -15.41
CA GLY A 349 -7.75 -8.92 -16.27
C GLY A 349 -6.48 -8.91 -15.46
N ASN A 350 -5.37 -9.24 -16.10
CA ASN A 350 -4.06 -9.25 -15.43
C ASN A 350 -3.46 -7.84 -15.27
N ASP A 351 -3.98 -6.83 -15.96
CA ASP A 351 -3.58 -5.44 -15.77
C ASP A 351 -4.46 -4.80 -14.70
N VAL A 352 -3.85 -4.07 -13.76
CA VAL A 352 -4.53 -3.41 -12.65
C VAL A 352 -4.27 -1.91 -12.73
N VAL A 353 -5.33 -1.13 -12.67
CA VAL A 353 -5.27 0.33 -12.73
C VAL A 353 -5.62 0.88 -11.37
N ALA A 354 -4.78 1.77 -10.84
CA ALA A 354 -5.13 2.54 -9.67
C ALA A 354 -6.29 3.49 -10.00
N THR A 355 -7.40 3.36 -9.29
CA THR A 355 -8.48 4.35 -9.39
C THR A 355 -8.16 5.53 -8.48
N ARG A 356 -8.83 6.67 -8.72
CA ARG A 356 -8.61 7.93 -8.01
C ARG A 356 -8.55 7.74 -6.47
N GLY A 357 -7.47 8.22 -5.86
CA GLY A 357 -7.24 8.09 -4.41
C GLY A 357 -6.75 6.73 -3.94
N ASN A 358 -6.73 5.71 -4.81
CA ASN A 358 -6.17 4.40 -4.50
C ASN A 358 -4.72 4.32 -4.97
N LEU A 359 -3.92 3.59 -4.21
CA LEU A 359 -2.58 3.20 -4.59
C LEU A 359 -2.59 1.70 -4.88
N VAL A 360 -1.87 1.30 -5.91
CA VAL A 360 -1.61 -0.11 -6.20
C VAL A 360 -0.18 -0.42 -5.79
N ASP A 361 0.02 -1.48 -5.03
CA ASP A 361 1.29 -1.86 -4.42
C ASP A 361 1.41 -3.39 -4.41
N ILE A 362 2.62 -3.95 -4.58
CA ILE A 362 2.81 -5.39 -4.42
C ILE A 362 3.05 -5.72 -2.94
N SER A 363 2.30 -6.69 -2.43
CA SER A 363 2.51 -7.16 -1.05
C SER A 363 3.82 -7.93 -0.96
N THR A 364 4.87 -7.30 -0.47
CA THR A 364 6.21 -7.89 -0.35
C THR A 364 6.24 -9.12 0.56
N ASP A 365 5.38 -9.16 1.57
CA ASP A 365 5.29 -10.27 2.53
C ASP A 365 4.58 -11.50 1.95
N ASP A 366 3.81 -11.34 0.87
CA ASP A 366 2.99 -12.40 0.26
C ASP A 366 3.49 -12.83 -1.12
N ILE A 367 4.66 -12.37 -1.55
CA ILE A 367 5.27 -12.83 -2.80
C ILE A 367 5.64 -14.31 -2.63
N LYS A 368 5.08 -15.15 -3.50
CA LYS A 368 5.39 -16.57 -3.56
C LYS A 368 6.11 -16.85 -4.85
N VAL A 369 7.36 -17.28 -4.74
CA VAL A 369 8.21 -17.64 -5.89
C VAL A 369 8.56 -19.11 -5.77
N THR A 370 8.44 -19.85 -6.87
CA THR A 370 8.83 -21.25 -6.95
C THR A 370 9.59 -21.47 -8.23
N GLY A 371 10.80 -22.03 -8.14
CA GLY A 371 11.61 -22.41 -9.27
C GLY A 371 11.36 -23.87 -9.67
N GLU A 372 11.33 -24.15 -10.96
CA GLU A 372 11.25 -25.49 -11.52
C GLU A 372 12.36 -25.67 -12.57
N VAL A 373 13.02 -26.84 -12.57
CA VAL A 373 13.98 -27.18 -13.61
C VAL A 373 13.25 -27.37 -14.94
N ASP A 374 13.73 -26.73 -16.00
CA ASP A 374 13.25 -27.00 -17.36
C ASP A 374 13.88 -28.30 -17.87
N THR A 375 13.10 -29.37 -17.84
CA THR A 375 13.55 -30.72 -18.25
C THR A 375 13.87 -30.81 -19.77
N ILE A 376 13.36 -29.89 -20.55
CA ILE A 376 13.65 -29.83 -22.00
C ILE A 376 15.03 -29.22 -22.24
N ALA A 377 15.30 -28.09 -21.56
CA ALA A 377 16.57 -27.38 -21.69
C ALA A 377 17.73 -28.08 -20.98
N SER A 378 17.46 -28.79 -19.86
CA SER A 378 18.46 -29.56 -19.13
C SER A 378 18.85 -30.88 -19.82
N GLY A 379 18.12 -31.27 -20.86
CA GLY A 379 18.43 -32.49 -21.65
C GLY A 379 17.97 -33.78 -21.01
N GLU A 380 17.24 -33.77 -19.92
CA GLU A 380 16.66 -34.95 -19.29
C GLU A 380 15.53 -35.58 -20.10
N SER A 381 14.90 -34.82 -20.99
CA SER A 381 13.88 -35.33 -21.91
C SER A 381 14.52 -35.90 -23.19
N SER A 382 15.03 -37.10 -23.12
CA SER A 382 15.60 -37.79 -24.28
C SER A 382 14.59 -38.20 -25.36
N ALA A 383 13.31 -37.92 -25.19
CA ALA A 383 12.26 -38.50 -26.04
C ALA A 383 11.18 -37.53 -26.50
N GLY A 384 11.33 -36.28 -26.59
CA GLY A 384 10.39 -35.39 -27.28
C GLY A 384 8.88 -35.61 -27.02
N VAL A 385 8.50 -36.41 -26.05
CA VAL A 385 7.13 -36.90 -25.81
C VAL A 385 6.84 -36.89 -24.32
N GLY A 386 6.86 -35.78 -23.74
CA GLY A 386 6.53 -35.64 -22.32
C GLY A 386 5.83 -34.35 -22.01
N TYR A 387 4.95 -33.85 -22.87
CA TYR A 387 3.98 -32.85 -22.47
C TYR A 387 2.92 -33.55 -21.61
N THR A 388 3.22 -33.78 -20.34
CA THR A 388 2.17 -33.77 -19.35
C THR A 388 1.86 -32.30 -19.09
N SER A 389 1.00 -31.72 -19.90
CA SER A 389 0.30 -30.52 -19.49
C SER A 389 -0.58 -30.93 -18.31
N THR A 390 -0.05 -30.84 -17.11
CA THR A 390 -0.87 -30.65 -15.94
C THR A 390 -1.39 -29.22 -16.04
N SER A 391 -2.40 -29.03 -16.90
CA SER A 391 -3.29 -27.90 -16.76
C SER A 391 -4.08 -28.14 -15.47
N THR A 392 -3.47 -27.88 -14.35
CA THR A 392 -4.21 -27.49 -13.17
C THR A 392 -4.71 -26.09 -13.45
N SER A 393 -5.78 -26.01 -14.25
CA SER A 393 -6.64 -24.85 -14.23
C SER A 393 -7.29 -24.79 -12.85
N ASN A 394 -6.55 -24.29 -11.88
CA ASN A 394 -7.07 -23.78 -10.63
C ASN A 394 -7.49 -22.34 -10.89
N TYR A 395 -8.53 -22.18 -11.70
CA TYR A 395 -9.36 -20.98 -11.72
C TYR A 395 -10.56 -21.19 -10.79
#